data_9821db8ae4187a99e6c90358a6790ef5
#
_entry.id   9821db8ae4187a99e6c90358a6790ef5
#
_cell.length_a   1.000
_cell.length_b   1.000
_cell.length_c   1.000
_cell.angle_alpha   90.00
_cell.angle_beta   90.00
_cell.angle_gamma   90.00
#
_symmetry.space_group_name_H-M   'P 1'
#
loop_
_entity.id
_entity.type
_entity.pdbx_description
1 polymer ?
#
loop_
_entity_poly.entity_id
_entity_poly.type
_entity_poly.pdbx_seq_one_letter_code
_entity_poly.pdbx_strand_id
1 'polypeptide(L)'
;LLKDGSTLPADMVIWAAGVGAHEDVMDWGLELGRGGRILVGPDLRAKGQDRVFAVGDGALIEGNPLPQLAQPAMQEGVWAAEQILELEAGRRTRSFSYRDKGTMATIGRNAAVVQMARLHGLRIDVTGFVAWLAWVGLHLYFLLGGRNRLQSMINLAARYLTFSRQASGIIGDIVDEGGDPGGAGPAAEG
;
A
#
# COMPACT_ATOMS: atom_id res chain seq x y z
N LEU A 1 -6.76 22.19 -10.73
CA LEU A 1 -8.19 22.44 -10.95
C LEU A 1 -9.01 21.67 -9.94
N LEU A 2 -10.01 22.29 -9.32
CA LEU A 2 -10.99 21.63 -8.48
C LEU A 2 -12.11 21.04 -9.34
N LYS A 3 -12.96 20.17 -8.74
CA LYS A 3 -14.07 19.51 -9.47
C LYS A 3 -15.07 20.52 -10.08
N ASP A 4 -15.18 21.72 -9.53
CA ASP A 4 -16.01 22.82 -10.03
C ASP A 4 -15.31 23.69 -11.09
N GLY A 5 -14.09 23.32 -11.50
CA GLY A 5 -13.27 24.05 -12.48
C GLY A 5 -12.53 25.25 -11.88
N SER A 6 -12.65 25.53 -10.61
CA SER A 6 -11.93 26.62 -9.97
C SER A 6 -10.46 26.30 -9.73
N THR A 7 -9.62 27.33 -9.62
CA THR A 7 -8.19 27.23 -9.35
C THR A 7 -7.89 27.88 -8.00
N LEU A 8 -7.20 27.16 -7.14
CA LEU A 8 -6.66 27.71 -5.90
C LEU A 8 -5.20 28.09 -6.13
N PRO A 9 -4.81 29.35 -5.96
CA PRO A 9 -3.40 29.73 -5.94
C PRO A 9 -2.74 29.16 -4.68
N ALA A 10 -1.62 28.46 -4.84
CA ALA A 10 -0.87 27.89 -3.73
C ALA A 10 0.63 27.84 -4.08
N ASP A 11 1.48 28.20 -3.13
CA ASP A 11 2.93 28.13 -3.29
C ASP A 11 3.44 26.69 -3.10
N MET A 12 2.67 25.85 -2.42
CA MET A 12 2.99 24.44 -2.18
C MET A 12 1.72 23.61 -2.13
N VAL A 13 1.75 22.43 -2.75
CA VAL A 13 0.67 21.45 -2.69
C VAL A 13 1.20 20.17 -2.03
N ILE A 14 0.55 19.72 -0.96
CA ILE A 14 0.85 18.45 -0.31
C ILE A 14 -0.27 17.47 -0.65
N TRP A 15 0.05 16.47 -1.48
CA TRP A 15 -0.89 15.42 -1.86
C TRP A 15 -0.77 14.25 -0.89
N ALA A 16 -1.81 14.03 -0.08
CA ALA A 16 -1.89 12.96 0.92
C ALA A 16 -3.22 12.22 0.84
N ALA A 17 -3.70 11.97 -0.39
CA ALA A 17 -5.04 11.40 -0.63
C ALA A 17 -5.12 9.87 -0.49
N GLY A 18 -4.01 9.21 -0.11
CA GLY A 18 -3.92 7.75 -0.02
C GLY A 18 -3.72 7.10 -1.39
N VAL A 19 -4.03 5.81 -1.47
CA VAL A 19 -3.88 4.99 -2.67
C VAL A 19 -5.22 4.36 -3.04
N GLY A 20 -5.44 4.16 -4.34
CA GLY A 20 -6.56 3.40 -4.91
C GLY A 20 -6.07 2.09 -5.52
N ALA A 21 -6.99 1.28 -6.01
CA ALA A 21 -6.67 0.15 -6.86
C ALA A 21 -6.19 0.66 -8.23
N HIS A 22 -5.38 -0.16 -8.94
CA HIS A 22 -4.95 0.14 -10.30
C HIS A 22 -6.17 0.20 -11.23
N GLU A 23 -6.12 1.07 -12.22
CA GLU A 23 -7.25 1.27 -13.16
C GLU A 23 -7.59 0.01 -13.98
N ASP A 24 -6.62 -0.86 -14.27
CA ASP A 24 -6.86 -2.15 -14.95
C ASP A 24 -7.91 -3.01 -14.24
N VAL A 25 -8.08 -2.82 -12.92
CA VAL A 25 -9.10 -3.56 -12.15
C VAL A 25 -10.53 -3.28 -12.64
N MET A 26 -10.75 -2.11 -13.24
CA MET A 26 -12.05 -1.71 -13.76
C MET A 26 -12.49 -2.61 -14.94
N ASP A 27 -11.52 -3.16 -15.70
CA ASP A 27 -11.76 -3.97 -16.87
C ASP A 27 -12.00 -5.46 -16.56
N TRP A 28 -11.81 -5.87 -15.28
CA TRP A 28 -11.96 -7.27 -14.90
C TRP A 28 -13.42 -7.72 -14.74
N GLY A 29 -14.38 -6.81 -14.84
CA GLY A 29 -15.80 -7.12 -14.71
C GLY A 29 -16.23 -7.54 -13.32
N LEU A 30 -15.47 -7.14 -12.29
CA LEU A 30 -15.76 -7.39 -10.87
C LEU A 30 -16.50 -6.19 -10.27
N GLU A 31 -17.29 -6.44 -9.24
CA GLU A 31 -17.93 -5.35 -8.50
C GLU A 31 -16.90 -4.57 -7.69
N LEU A 32 -16.86 -3.25 -7.89
CA LEU A 32 -15.90 -2.36 -7.26
C LEU A 32 -16.58 -1.48 -6.21
N GLY A 33 -15.86 -1.20 -5.15
CA GLY A 33 -16.27 -0.29 -4.11
C GLY A 33 -15.39 0.98 -4.06
N ARG A 34 -15.37 1.62 -2.92
CA ARG A 34 -14.61 2.86 -2.69
C ARG A 34 -13.13 2.70 -3.06
N GLY A 35 -12.59 3.64 -3.83
CA GLY A 35 -11.18 3.66 -4.26
C GLY A 35 -10.85 2.65 -5.35
N GLY A 36 -11.85 2.18 -6.14
CA GLY A 36 -11.67 1.19 -7.19
C GLY A 36 -11.33 -0.22 -6.68
N ARG A 37 -11.47 -0.47 -5.38
CA ARG A 37 -11.13 -1.75 -4.74
C ARG A 37 -12.20 -2.78 -5.04
N ILE A 38 -11.81 -4.04 -5.25
CA ILE A 38 -12.72 -5.16 -5.50
C ILE A 38 -13.55 -5.42 -4.25
N LEU A 39 -14.88 -5.38 -4.40
CA LEU A 39 -15.79 -5.68 -3.31
C LEU A 39 -15.79 -7.18 -3.02
N VAL A 40 -15.49 -7.55 -1.78
CA VAL A 40 -15.44 -8.96 -1.35
C VAL A 40 -16.39 -9.24 -0.19
N GLY A 41 -16.87 -10.45 -0.13
CA GLY A 41 -17.63 -10.97 1.00
C GLY A 41 -16.76 -11.22 2.23
N PRO A 42 -17.38 -11.67 3.33
CA PRO A 42 -16.66 -11.93 4.59
C PRO A 42 -15.63 -13.06 4.47
N ASP A 43 -15.68 -13.88 3.45
CA ASP A 43 -14.74 -14.96 3.16
C ASP A 43 -13.66 -14.60 2.13
N LEU A 44 -13.58 -13.30 1.77
CA LEU A 44 -12.65 -12.70 0.80
C LEU A 44 -12.88 -13.10 -0.65
N ARG A 45 -14.01 -13.73 -0.98
CA ARG A 45 -14.39 -13.94 -2.37
C ARG A 45 -14.96 -12.66 -2.97
N ALA A 46 -14.58 -12.38 -4.22
CA ALA A 46 -15.13 -11.27 -4.97
C ALA A 46 -16.66 -11.47 -5.12
N LYS A 47 -17.40 -10.40 -4.89
CA LYS A 47 -18.87 -10.44 -4.90
C LYS A 47 -19.40 -10.96 -6.22
N GLY A 48 -20.33 -11.90 -6.16
CA GLY A 48 -20.88 -12.57 -7.33
C GLY A 48 -19.96 -13.61 -7.99
N GLN A 49 -18.81 -13.92 -7.37
CA GLN A 49 -17.84 -14.90 -7.88
C GLN A 49 -17.59 -16.01 -6.87
N ASP A 50 -17.64 -17.27 -7.31
CA ASP A 50 -17.46 -18.40 -6.42
C ASP A 50 -15.99 -18.83 -6.23
N ARG A 51 -15.13 -18.48 -7.19
CA ARG A 51 -13.73 -18.97 -7.26
C ARG A 51 -12.69 -17.84 -7.39
N VAL A 52 -13.10 -16.60 -7.26
CA VAL A 52 -12.21 -15.43 -7.32
C VAL A 52 -12.07 -14.85 -5.93
N PHE A 53 -10.83 -14.75 -5.46
CA PHE A 53 -10.49 -14.09 -4.20
C PHE A 53 -9.77 -12.78 -4.49
N ALA A 54 -10.06 -11.74 -3.70
CA ALA A 54 -9.27 -10.52 -3.68
C ALA A 54 -8.84 -10.23 -2.24
N VAL A 55 -7.58 -9.81 -2.07
CA VAL A 55 -6.95 -9.61 -0.77
C VAL A 55 -6.06 -8.37 -0.76
N GLY A 56 -5.71 -7.89 0.41
CA GLY A 56 -4.83 -6.74 0.60
C GLY A 56 -5.44 -5.42 0.15
N ASP A 57 -4.58 -4.53 -0.31
CA ASP A 57 -4.96 -3.14 -0.64
C ASP A 57 -6.00 -3.04 -1.77
N GLY A 58 -6.03 -4.03 -2.66
CA GLY A 58 -6.99 -4.13 -3.75
C GLY A 58 -8.38 -4.64 -3.36
N ALA A 59 -8.56 -5.18 -2.16
CA ALA A 59 -9.82 -5.73 -1.69
C ALA A 59 -10.55 -4.79 -0.72
N LEU A 60 -11.87 -4.81 -0.75
CA LEU A 60 -12.74 -4.06 0.17
C LEU A 60 -13.79 -5.00 0.76
N ILE A 61 -13.62 -5.39 2.02
CA ILE A 61 -14.58 -6.27 2.70
C ILE A 61 -15.87 -5.48 2.96
N GLU A 62 -16.99 -6.01 2.44
CA GLU A 62 -18.31 -5.39 2.61
C GLU A 62 -18.69 -5.31 4.10
N GLY A 63 -19.09 -4.13 4.54
CA GLY A 63 -19.49 -3.89 5.94
C GLY A 63 -18.36 -3.82 6.97
N ASN A 64 -17.14 -4.22 6.61
CA ASN A 64 -15.98 -4.19 7.51
C ASN A 64 -14.67 -3.84 6.79
N PRO A 65 -14.54 -2.61 6.26
CA PRO A 65 -13.35 -2.20 5.52
C PRO A 65 -12.11 -2.18 6.42
N LEU A 66 -11.09 -2.91 6.03
CA LEU A 66 -9.78 -2.88 6.71
C LEU A 66 -8.88 -1.79 6.12
N PRO A 67 -7.92 -1.27 6.93
CA PRO A 67 -6.95 -0.32 6.45
C PRO A 67 -5.99 -0.97 5.45
N GLN A 68 -5.54 -0.19 4.46
CA GLN A 68 -4.55 -0.61 3.47
C GLN A 68 -3.15 -0.64 4.11
N LEU A 69 -2.87 -1.73 4.79
CA LEU A 69 -1.63 -1.97 5.54
C LEU A 69 -1.14 -3.40 5.31
N ALA A 70 0.17 -3.60 5.49
CA ALA A 70 0.79 -4.92 5.33
C ALA A 70 0.17 -6.01 6.23
N GLN A 71 -0.25 -5.66 7.45
CA GLN A 71 -0.79 -6.64 8.41
C GLN A 71 -2.12 -7.26 7.97
N PRO A 72 -3.16 -6.50 7.56
CA PRO A 72 -4.35 -7.08 6.95
C PRO A 72 -4.00 -7.90 5.71
N ALA A 73 -3.23 -7.34 4.77
CA ALA A 73 -2.89 -8.00 3.51
C ALA A 73 -2.22 -9.37 3.71
N MET A 74 -1.28 -9.48 4.65
CA MET A 74 -0.60 -10.75 4.97
C MET A 74 -1.56 -11.78 5.56
N GLN A 75 -2.47 -11.35 6.45
CA GLN A 75 -3.44 -12.26 7.09
C GLN A 75 -4.51 -12.69 6.08
N GLU A 76 -4.99 -11.78 5.26
CA GLU A 76 -5.93 -12.09 4.18
C GLU A 76 -5.34 -13.05 3.16
N GLY A 77 -4.06 -12.86 2.76
CA GLY A 77 -3.39 -13.74 1.82
C GLY A 77 -3.26 -15.18 2.33
N VAL A 78 -2.85 -15.36 3.59
CA VAL A 78 -2.78 -16.69 4.22
C VAL A 78 -4.18 -17.30 4.31
N TRP A 79 -5.17 -16.52 4.75
CA TRP A 79 -6.54 -16.99 4.86
C TRP A 79 -7.12 -17.42 3.52
N ALA A 80 -6.95 -16.61 2.47
CA ALA A 80 -7.44 -16.91 1.12
C ALA A 80 -6.83 -18.22 0.59
N ALA A 81 -5.53 -18.43 0.81
CA ALA A 81 -4.87 -19.68 0.43
C ALA A 81 -5.50 -20.90 1.14
N GLU A 82 -5.78 -20.79 2.44
CA GLU A 82 -6.50 -21.84 3.18
C GLU A 82 -7.91 -22.07 2.62
N GLN A 83 -8.66 -21.00 2.30
CA GLN A 83 -10.00 -21.14 1.74
C GLN A 83 -10.01 -21.76 0.34
N ILE A 84 -8.99 -21.48 -0.48
CA ILE A 84 -8.82 -22.15 -1.79
C ILE A 84 -8.66 -23.66 -1.60
N LEU A 85 -7.82 -24.09 -0.65
CA LEU A 85 -7.64 -25.52 -0.33
C LEU A 85 -8.92 -26.16 0.21
N GLU A 86 -9.70 -25.43 1.02
CA GLU A 86 -11.00 -25.91 1.49
C GLU A 86 -11.98 -26.13 0.32
N LEU A 87 -12.05 -25.19 -0.63
CA LEU A 87 -12.89 -25.31 -1.82
C LEU A 87 -12.47 -26.48 -2.71
N GLU A 88 -11.17 -26.67 -2.94
CA GLU A 88 -10.65 -27.80 -3.72
C GLU A 88 -10.96 -29.16 -3.04
N ALA A 89 -11.06 -29.18 -1.73
CA ALA A 89 -11.48 -30.36 -0.96
C ALA A 89 -13.01 -30.51 -0.87
N GLY A 90 -13.80 -29.69 -1.59
CA GLY A 90 -15.27 -29.72 -1.57
C GLY A 90 -15.90 -29.19 -0.28
N ARG A 91 -15.13 -28.48 0.56
CA ARG A 91 -15.62 -27.89 1.80
C ARG A 91 -16.05 -26.43 1.60
N ARG A 92 -16.81 -25.92 2.56
CA ARG A 92 -17.26 -24.51 2.51
C ARG A 92 -16.19 -23.58 3.04
N THR A 93 -16.13 -22.39 2.45
CA THR A 93 -15.32 -21.27 2.96
C THR A 93 -15.84 -20.76 4.30
N ARG A 94 -14.95 -20.17 5.09
CA ARG A 94 -15.24 -19.55 6.38
C ARG A 94 -15.03 -18.06 6.31
N SER A 95 -15.64 -17.30 7.21
CA SER A 95 -15.43 -15.84 7.30
C SER A 95 -14.05 -15.54 7.84
N PHE A 96 -13.41 -14.53 7.23
CA PHE A 96 -12.14 -13.97 7.69
C PHE A 96 -12.33 -13.14 8.96
N SER A 97 -11.36 -13.19 9.85
CA SER A 97 -11.32 -12.34 11.03
C SER A 97 -9.93 -11.74 11.18
N TYR A 98 -9.85 -10.43 11.05
CA TYR A 98 -8.61 -9.70 11.22
C TYR A 98 -8.19 -9.63 12.69
N ARG A 99 -6.94 -9.98 12.97
CA ARG A 99 -6.32 -9.79 14.27
C ARG A 99 -5.40 -8.56 14.21
N ASP A 100 -5.84 -7.47 14.80
CA ASP A 100 -5.03 -6.26 14.92
C ASP A 100 -3.79 -6.53 15.80
N LYS A 101 -2.61 -6.28 15.26
CA LYS A 101 -1.31 -6.39 15.97
C LYS A 101 -0.73 -5.02 16.29
N GLY A 102 -1.44 -3.97 15.96
CA GLY A 102 -0.96 -2.60 16.03
C GLY A 102 -0.37 -2.09 14.71
N THR A 103 0.07 -0.87 14.73
CA THR A 103 0.65 -0.20 13.55
C THR A 103 1.93 0.53 13.93
N MET A 104 2.80 0.75 12.94
CA MET A 104 4.01 1.53 13.13
C MET A 104 4.37 2.29 11.86
N ALA A 105 4.93 3.48 12.04
CA ALA A 105 5.39 4.34 10.95
C ALA A 105 6.63 5.12 11.32
N THR A 106 7.55 5.29 10.38
CA THR A 106 8.66 6.23 10.54
C THR A 106 8.16 7.64 10.22
N ILE A 107 8.55 8.61 11.04
CA ILE A 107 8.20 10.03 10.88
C ILE A 107 9.42 10.90 10.58
N GLY A 108 10.57 10.30 10.44
CA GLY A 108 11.81 10.98 10.16
C GLY A 108 13.03 10.15 10.45
N ARG A 109 14.19 10.79 10.46
CA ARG A 109 15.45 10.13 10.78
C ARG A 109 15.49 9.79 12.27
N ASN A 110 15.72 8.52 12.61
CA ASN A 110 15.77 8.02 13.99
C ASN A 110 14.46 8.23 14.78
N ALA A 111 13.35 8.44 14.11
CA ALA A 111 12.07 8.67 14.75
C ALA A 111 10.96 7.86 14.09
N ALA A 112 10.19 7.16 14.91
CA ALA A 112 9.02 6.42 14.52
C ALA A 112 7.94 6.50 15.60
N VAL A 113 6.75 6.08 15.24
CA VAL A 113 5.63 5.85 16.14
C VAL A 113 5.24 4.38 16.03
N VAL A 114 5.08 3.72 17.14
CA VAL A 114 4.55 2.36 17.27
C VAL A 114 3.33 2.43 18.17
N GLN A 115 2.20 2.04 17.63
CA GLN A 115 0.94 1.91 18.35
C GLN A 115 0.63 0.42 18.46
N MET A 116 0.75 -0.14 19.65
CA MET A 116 0.43 -1.54 19.89
C MET A 116 -1.08 -1.75 19.93
N ALA A 117 -1.53 -2.91 19.48
CA ALA A 117 -2.92 -3.32 19.69
C ALA A 117 -3.28 -3.29 21.17
N ARG A 118 -4.53 -3.02 21.48
CA ARG A 118 -5.00 -3.00 22.88
C ARG A 118 -4.82 -4.38 23.51
N LEU A 119 -3.97 -4.45 24.54
CA LEU A 119 -3.81 -5.63 25.36
C LEU A 119 -4.54 -5.37 26.70
N HIS A 120 -5.57 -6.15 27.00
CA HIS A 120 -6.36 -6.01 28.25
C HIS A 120 -6.86 -4.57 28.51
N GLY A 121 -7.24 -3.84 27.43
CA GLY A 121 -7.73 -2.46 27.55
C GLY A 121 -6.64 -1.39 27.60
N LEU A 122 -5.38 -1.76 27.82
CA LEU A 122 -4.24 -0.84 27.85
C LEU A 122 -3.71 -0.63 26.40
N ARG A 123 -3.53 0.63 26.02
CA ARG A 123 -2.84 1.02 24.79
C ARG A 123 -1.43 1.47 25.12
N ILE A 124 -0.44 0.86 24.49
CA ILE A 124 0.96 1.22 24.64
C ILE A 124 1.40 1.88 23.34
N ASP A 125 1.76 3.14 23.43
CA ASP A 125 2.31 3.90 22.31
C ASP A 125 3.79 4.19 22.62
N VAL A 126 4.68 3.81 21.71
CA VAL A 126 6.13 4.07 21.81
C VAL A 126 6.53 5.01 20.69
N THR A 127 7.34 6.02 21.00
CA THR A 127 7.77 7.02 20.01
C THR A 127 9.29 7.22 20.05
N GLY A 128 9.82 7.92 19.04
CA GLY A 128 11.21 8.32 18.96
C GLY A 128 12.15 7.19 18.53
N PHE A 129 13.37 7.20 19.07
CA PHE A 129 14.45 6.31 18.64
C PHE A 129 14.18 4.82 18.93
N VAL A 130 13.58 4.51 20.08
CA VAL A 130 13.25 3.13 20.45
C VAL A 130 12.19 2.56 19.49
N ALA A 131 11.16 3.35 19.18
CA ALA A 131 10.17 2.97 18.18
C ALA A 131 10.80 2.76 16.80
N TRP A 132 11.79 3.58 16.43
CA TRP A 132 12.51 3.46 15.19
C TRP A 132 13.34 2.17 15.14
N LEU A 133 14.04 1.79 16.20
CA LEU A 133 14.76 0.52 16.30
C LEU A 133 13.79 -0.68 16.16
N ALA A 134 12.65 -0.62 16.83
CA ALA A 134 11.61 -1.66 16.72
C ALA A 134 11.09 -1.76 15.28
N TRP A 135 10.85 -0.62 14.61
CA TRP A 135 10.43 -0.58 13.22
C TRP A 135 11.48 -1.21 12.29
N VAL A 136 12.76 -0.81 12.41
CA VAL A 136 13.86 -1.38 11.62
C VAL A 136 13.97 -2.88 11.84
N GLY A 137 14.00 -3.32 13.11
CA GLY A 137 14.13 -4.72 13.46
C GLY A 137 13.01 -5.59 12.86
N LEU A 138 11.76 -5.12 12.98
CA LEU A 138 10.61 -5.83 12.43
C LEU A 138 10.67 -5.93 10.91
N HIS A 139 11.00 -4.83 10.22
CA HIS A 139 11.06 -4.82 8.76
C HIS A 139 12.21 -5.67 8.22
N LEU A 140 13.36 -5.68 8.90
CA LEU A 140 14.45 -6.59 8.56
C LEU A 140 14.07 -8.06 8.81
N TYR A 141 13.30 -8.35 9.85
CA TYR A 141 12.81 -9.70 10.12
C TYR A 141 11.91 -10.22 9.00
N PHE A 142 10.98 -9.39 8.52
CA PHE A 142 10.06 -9.76 7.42
C PHE A 142 10.70 -9.71 6.04
N LEU A 143 11.89 -9.16 5.88
CA LEU A 143 12.59 -9.15 4.60
C LEU A 143 13.02 -10.58 4.23
N LEU A 144 12.58 -11.05 3.07
CA LEU A 144 12.89 -12.38 2.58
C LEU A 144 14.34 -12.50 2.14
N GLY A 145 14.97 -13.62 2.54
CA GLY A 145 16.34 -13.97 2.16
C GLY A 145 17.42 -13.32 3.01
N GLY A 146 18.39 -14.14 3.49
CA GLY A 146 19.50 -13.66 4.32
C GLY A 146 20.38 -12.64 3.61
N ARG A 147 20.62 -12.80 2.30
CA ARG A 147 21.38 -11.86 1.46
C ARG A 147 20.70 -10.47 1.45
N ASN A 148 19.39 -10.41 1.26
CA ASN A 148 18.65 -9.15 1.22
C ASN A 148 18.66 -8.46 2.59
N ARG A 149 18.55 -9.22 3.68
CA ARG A 149 18.67 -8.70 5.05
C ARG A 149 20.04 -8.05 5.28
N LEU A 150 21.11 -8.78 4.94
CA LEU A 150 22.48 -8.29 5.12
C LEU A 150 22.74 -7.04 4.27
N GLN A 151 22.34 -7.04 3.01
CA GLN A 151 22.49 -5.89 2.12
C GLN A 151 21.72 -4.67 2.62
N SER A 152 20.48 -4.86 3.11
CA SER A 152 19.68 -3.78 3.69
C SER A 152 20.29 -3.24 4.98
N MET A 153 20.86 -4.09 5.82
CA MET A 153 21.59 -3.67 7.02
C MET A 153 22.84 -2.83 6.67
N ILE A 154 23.64 -3.28 5.70
CA ILE A 154 24.82 -2.56 5.25
C ILE A 154 24.44 -1.20 4.67
N ASN A 155 23.43 -1.16 3.79
CA ASN A 155 22.93 0.09 3.19
C ASN A 155 22.39 1.06 4.24
N LEU A 156 21.67 0.55 5.23
CA LEU A 156 21.16 1.35 6.34
C LEU A 156 22.31 1.93 7.16
N ALA A 157 23.27 1.10 7.55
CA ALA A 157 24.47 1.52 8.29
C ALA A 157 25.26 2.58 7.49
N ALA A 158 25.52 2.34 6.21
CA ALA A 158 26.22 3.29 5.34
C ALA A 158 25.50 4.64 5.27
N ARG A 159 24.17 4.67 5.10
CA ARG A 159 23.37 5.91 5.10
C ARG A 159 23.47 6.67 6.42
N TYR A 160 23.55 5.97 7.54
CA TYR A 160 23.70 6.60 8.85
C TYR A 160 25.10 7.14 9.09
N LEU A 161 26.13 6.47 8.58
CA LEU A 161 27.54 6.87 8.75
C LEU A 161 27.95 7.98 7.77
N THR A 162 27.44 7.96 6.52
CA THR A 162 27.91 8.89 5.47
C THR A 162 27.15 10.21 5.39
N PHE A 163 26.12 10.43 6.21
CA PHE A 163 25.34 11.69 6.25
C PHE A 163 24.82 12.17 4.87
N SER A 164 24.68 11.27 3.88
CA SER A 164 24.25 11.69 2.55
C SER A 164 22.77 12.12 2.59
N ARG A 165 22.54 13.42 2.43
CA ARG A 165 21.23 14.02 2.17
C ARG A 165 20.87 13.79 0.69
N GLN A 166 20.70 12.55 0.29
CA GLN A 166 20.08 12.30 -1.01
C GLN A 166 18.57 12.47 -0.84
N ALA A 167 18.06 13.61 -1.27
CA ALA A 167 16.65 13.76 -1.57
C ALA A 167 16.37 12.81 -2.76
N SER A 168 15.81 11.64 -2.49
CA SER A 168 15.27 10.79 -3.54
C SER A 168 13.98 11.43 -4.00
N GLY A 169 14.06 12.30 -5.00
CA GLY A 169 12.88 12.70 -5.76
C GLY A 169 12.33 11.45 -6.45
N ILE A 170 11.09 11.12 -6.23
CA ILE A 170 10.38 10.17 -7.09
C ILE A 170 10.08 10.96 -8.35
N ILE A 171 10.91 10.81 -9.37
CA ILE A 171 10.63 11.31 -10.70
C ILE A 171 9.77 10.21 -11.34
N GLY A 172 8.44 10.40 -11.31
CA GLY A 172 7.56 9.63 -12.18
C GLY A 172 7.82 10.07 -13.62
N ASP A 173 7.69 9.16 -14.57
CA ASP A 173 7.59 9.53 -15.97
C ASP A 173 6.41 10.48 -16.11
N ILE A 174 6.70 11.75 -16.42
CA ILE A 174 5.68 12.68 -16.90
C ILE A 174 5.33 12.17 -18.29
N VAL A 175 4.28 11.39 -18.40
CA VAL A 175 3.66 11.10 -19.68
C VAL A 175 3.13 12.44 -20.16
N ASP A 176 3.83 13.03 -21.10
CA ASP A 176 3.42 14.27 -21.77
C ASP A 176 2.21 13.93 -22.65
N GLU A 177 1.00 13.91 -22.06
CA GLU A 177 -0.26 13.85 -22.81
C GLU A 177 -0.49 15.22 -23.43
N GLY A 178 0.16 15.51 -24.56
CA GLY A 178 -0.13 16.73 -25.30
C GLY A 178 0.92 17.21 -26.29
N GLY A 179 1.68 16.32 -26.92
CA GLY A 179 2.46 16.66 -28.11
C GLY A 179 1.58 16.69 -29.36
N ASP A 180 1.08 17.85 -29.73
CA ASP A 180 0.50 18.14 -31.05
C ASP A 180 1.53 17.78 -32.15
N PRO A 181 1.26 16.84 -33.07
CA PRO A 181 2.13 16.54 -34.21
C PRO A 181 1.79 17.44 -35.41
N GLY A 182 1.75 18.76 -35.20
CA GLY A 182 1.36 19.72 -36.25
C GLY A 182 2.24 20.96 -36.34
N GLY A 183 3.51 20.81 -36.64
CA GLY A 183 4.43 21.91 -36.88
C GLY A 183 5.36 21.63 -38.05
N ALA A 184 4.83 21.53 -39.27
CA ALA A 184 5.66 21.62 -40.46
C ALA A 184 6.27 23.03 -40.55
N GLY A 185 7.56 23.14 -40.23
CA GLY A 185 8.35 24.35 -40.48
C GLY A 185 8.58 24.56 -41.96
N PRO A 186 8.64 25.83 -42.44
CA PRO A 186 8.73 26.14 -43.85
C PRO A 186 10.12 25.78 -44.43
N ALA A 187 10.10 25.23 -45.64
CA ALA A 187 11.27 25.01 -46.48
C ALA A 187 12.00 26.36 -46.71
N ALA A 188 13.26 26.42 -46.38
CA ALA A 188 14.17 27.49 -46.81
C ALA A 188 14.70 27.13 -48.20
N GLU A 189 14.20 27.82 -49.21
CA GLU A 189 14.89 27.99 -50.49
C GLU A 189 15.99 29.02 -50.31
N GLY A 190 17.15 28.76 -50.90
CA GLY A 190 18.26 29.70 -50.98
C GLY A 190 19.63 28.99 -51.08
#